data_e5f8a6d488cedd093710cfe7d88ca363
#
_entry.id   e5f8a6d488cedd093710cfe7d88ca363
#
_cell.length_a   1.000
_cell.length_b   1.000
_cell.length_c   1.000
_cell.angle_alpha   90.00
_cell.angle_beta   90.00
_cell.angle_gamma   90.00
#
_symmetry.space_group_name_H-M   'P 1'
#
loop_
_entity.id
_entity.type
_entity.pdbx_description
1 polymer ?
#
loop_
_entity_poly.entity_id
_entity_poly.type
_entity_poly.pdbx_seq_one_letter_code
_entity_poly.pdbx_strand_id
1 'polypeptide(L)'
;MEEPQEMQDQPMKQDEQTQSAEFGSTEARRIAELEAQLIQAKQEAGENRDKYLRERAEMDNFRKRQERLSADRVAYEKKALLHKVLEVMDNVERGLVYQETMDKQALQHTLRMLLWQLNEVLRGEGLTPVASLGEVFNPRIHDAIEAVESEQPEGTVVEEVLKGYKIGDETLRPARVKVSSGNKGQ
;
A
#
# COMPACT_ATOMS: atom_id res chain seq x y z
N MET A 1 -25.97 43.71 102.93
CA MET A 1 -26.27 44.66 101.88
C MET A 1 -25.18 44.56 100.86
N GLU A 2 -25.28 43.63 99.94
CA GLU A 2 -24.38 43.48 98.82
C GLU A 2 -25.20 42.98 97.68
N GLU A 3 -25.28 43.74 96.58
CA GLU A 3 -25.90 43.38 95.35
C GLU A 3 -24.96 42.44 94.56
N PRO A 4 -25.41 41.44 93.93
CA PRO A 4 -24.57 40.65 93.02
C PRO A 4 -24.57 41.28 91.62
N GLN A 5 -23.39 41.42 91.05
CA GLN A 5 -23.12 41.85 89.72
C GLN A 5 -23.59 40.80 88.69
N GLU A 6 -24.43 41.23 87.78
CA GLU A 6 -24.75 40.48 86.53
C GLU A 6 -23.54 40.53 85.62
N MET A 7 -22.99 39.38 85.36
CA MET A 7 -21.90 39.18 84.44
C MET A 7 -22.46 39.04 82.99
N GLN A 8 -22.13 40.03 82.15
CA GLN A 8 -22.47 40.08 80.75
C GLN A 8 -21.76 38.95 80.00
N ASP A 9 -22.53 37.95 79.51
CA ASP A 9 -22.05 36.85 78.68
C ASP A 9 -22.75 36.89 77.33
N GLN A 10 -22.42 37.83 76.45
CA GLN A 10 -22.88 37.88 75.06
C GLN A 10 -22.00 38.71 74.13
N PRO A 11 -20.87 38.17 73.63
CA PRO A 11 -20.52 38.36 72.17
C PRO A 11 -20.07 37.10 71.41
N MET A 12 -19.78 35.97 72.04
CA MET A 12 -19.17 34.82 71.33
C MET A 12 -20.09 34.01 70.40
N LYS A 13 -21.39 34.09 70.58
CA LYS A 13 -22.36 33.28 69.74
C LYS A 13 -22.72 33.92 68.38
N GLN A 14 -22.50 35.23 68.20
CA GLN A 14 -22.81 35.93 66.95
C GLN A 14 -21.72 35.71 65.87
N ASP A 15 -20.44 35.62 66.23
CA ASP A 15 -19.33 35.42 65.32
C ASP A 15 -19.27 34.02 64.75
N GLU A 16 -19.61 32.98 65.55
CA GLU A 16 -19.69 31.60 65.06
C GLU A 16 -20.84 31.35 64.05
N GLN A 17 -22.02 31.98 64.29
CA GLN A 17 -23.15 31.90 63.39
C GLN A 17 -22.90 32.67 62.07
N THR A 18 -22.19 33.79 62.11
CA THR A 18 -21.85 34.59 60.94
C THR A 18 -20.79 33.82 60.05
N GLN A 19 -19.76 33.24 60.66
CA GLN A 19 -18.75 32.47 60.01
C GLN A 19 -19.36 31.18 59.38
N SER A 20 -20.25 30.51 60.07
CA SER A 20 -20.95 29.32 59.56
C SER A 20 -21.85 29.65 58.35
N ALA A 21 -22.54 30.81 58.37
CA ALA A 21 -23.39 31.27 57.27
C ALA A 21 -22.56 31.70 56.03
N GLU A 22 -21.41 32.36 56.25
CA GLU A 22 -20.47 32.71 55.14
C GLU A 22 -19.82 31.48 54.54
N PHE A 23 -19.43 30.49 55.32
CA PHE A 23 -18.87 29.23 54.86
C PHE A 23 -19.89 28.45 54.00
N GLY A 24 -21.14 28.31 54.47
CA GLY A 24 -22.22 27.67 53.71
C GLY A 24 -22.57 28.39 52.39
N SER A 25 -22.50 29.74 52.38
CA SER A 25 -22.73 30.52 51.16
C SER A 25 -21.60 30.35 50.12
N THR A 26 -20.37 30.18 50.57
CA THR A 26 -19.19 29.96 49.71
C THR A 26 -19.21 28.57 49.10
N GLU A 27 -19.56 27.54 49.88
CA GLU A 27 -19.74 26.17 49.40
C GLU A 27 -20.88 26.06 48.39
N ALA A 28 -22.03 26.68 48.68
CA ALA A 28 -23.17 26.69 47.73
C ALA A 28 -22.80 27.34 46.38
N ARG A 29 -22.04 28.43 46.40
CA ARG A 29 -21.52 29.04 45.16
C ARG A 29 -20.60 28.11 44.42
N ARG A 30 -19.70 27.41 45.11
CA ARG A 30 -18.75 26.47 44.50
C ARG A 30 -19.48 25.26 43.89
N ILE A 31 -20.50 24.74 44.54
CA ILE A 31 -21.36 23.66 43.99
C ILE A 31 -22.06 24.12 42.72
N ALA A 32 -22.68 25.31 42.73
CA ALA A 32 -23.34 25.82 41.52
C ALA A 32 -22.38 26.07 40.37
N GLU A 33 -21.15 26.53 40.64
CA GLU A 33 -20.11 26.68 39.61
C GLU A 33 -19.68 25.33 39.03
N LEU A 34 -19.45 24.33 39.88
CA LEU A 34 -19.09 22.98 39.44
C LEU A 34 -20.21 22.30 38.64
N GLU A 35 -21.49 22.50 39.05
CA GLU A 35 -22.64 22.02 38.30
C GLU A 35 -22.73 22.65 36.91
N ALA A 36 -22.50 23.98 36.81
CA ALA A 36 -22.45 24.66 35.51
C ALA A 36 -21.32 24.14 34.62
N GLN A 37 -20.12 23.94 35.17
CA GLN A 37 -18.99 23.34 34.44
C GLN A 37 -19.29 21.90 34.00
N LEU A 38 -19.95 21.11 34.85
CA LEU A 38 -20.34 19.73 34.50
C LEU A 38 -21.35 19.69 33.35
N ILE A 39 -22.33 20.62 33.35
CA ILE A 39 -23.31 20.71 32.26
C ILE A 39 -22.61 21.09 30.96
N GLN A 40 -21.74 22.08 30.98
CA GLN A 40 -20.96 22.49 29.82
C GLN A 40 -20.07 21.37 29.30
N ALA A 41 -19.33 20.70 30.16
CA ALA A 41 -18.48 19.57 29.80
C ALA A 41 -19.25 18.41 29.18
N LYS A 42 -20.47 18.11 29.71
CA LYS A 42 -21.36 17.10 29.14
C LYS A 42 -21.86 17.48 27.74
N GLN A 43 -22.17 18.75 27.51
CA GLN A 43 -22.59 19.24 26.20
C GLN A 43 -21.45 19.13 25.18
N GLU A 44 -20.26 19.61 25.53
CA GLU A 44 -19.06 19.51 24.69
C GLU A 44 -18.69 18.06 24.37
N ALA A 45 -18.78 17.17 25.38
CA ALA A 45 -18.55 15.74 25.17
C ALA A 45 -19.58 15.12 24.22
N GLY A 46 -20.85 15.53 24.32
CA GLY A 46 -21.92 15.11 23.39
C GLY A 46 -21.64 15.54 21.95
N GLU A 47 -21.36 16.83 21.75
CA GLU A 47 -21.02 17.38 20.43
C GLU A 47 -19.79 16.72 19.81
N ASN A 48 -18.75 16.53 20.61
CA ASN A 48 -17.54 15.87 20.16
C ASN A 48 -17.78 14.39 19.78
N ARG A 49 -18.62 13.71 20.54
CA ARG A 49 -19.03 12.33 20.20
C ARG A 49 -19.80 12.28 18.89
N ASP A 50 -20.73 13.20 18.66
CA ASP A 50 -21.50 13.24 17.43
C ASP A 50 -20.64 13.59 16.22
N LYS A 51 -19.68 14.53 16.37
CA LYS A 51 -18.66 14.82 15.36
C LYS A 51 -17.83 13.59 15.05
N TYR A 52 -17.31 12.90 16.06
CA TYR A 52 -16.53 11.69 15.89
C TYR A 52 -17.30 10.59 15.15
N LEU A 53 -18.55 10.37 15.53
CA LEU A 53 -19.38 9.34 14.85
C LEU A 53 -19.64 9.68 13.39
N ARG A 54 -19.85 10.95 13.07
CA ARG A 54 -20.03 11.43 11.69
C ARG A 54 -18.75 11.24 10.88
N GLU A 55 -17.62 11.73 11.40
CA GLU A 55 -16.31 11.57 10.73
C GLU A 55 -15.96 10.09 10.50
N ARG A 56 -16.25 9.25 11.48
CA ARG A 56 -16.03 7.80 11.34
C ARG A 56 -16.89 7.19 10.24
N ALA A 57 -18.16 7.56 10.17
CA ALA A 57 -19.05 7.10 9.11
C ALA A 57 -18.60 7.59 7.72
N GLU A 58 -18.15 8.84 7.62
CA GLU A 58 -17.58 9.40 6.38
C GLU A 58 -16.30 8.68 5.96
N MET A 59 -15.42 8.36 6.90
CA MET A 59 -14.20 7.60 6.64
C MET A 59 -14.50 6.17 6.18
N ASP A 60 -15.47 5.48 6.79
CA ASP A 60 -15.90 4.16 6.36
C ASP A 60 -16.49 4.18 4.93
N ASN A 61 -17.28 5.20 4.62
CA ASN A 61 -17.83 5.40 3.27
C ASN A 61 -16.73 5.72 2.26
N PHE A 62 -15.76 6.56 2.63
CA PHE A 62 -14.59 6.88 1.80
C PHE A 62 -13.77 5.62 1.51
N ARG A 63 -13.47 4.83 2.53
CA ARG A 63 -12.72 3.58 2.37
C ARG A 63 -13.44 2.60 1.43
N LYS A 64 -14.75 2.37 1.61
CA LYS A 64 -15.54 1.51 0.73
C LYS A 64 -15.52 2.02 -0.72
N ARG A 65 -15.60 3.32 -0.90
CA ARG A 65 -15.52 3.93 -2.25
C ARG A 65 -14.14 3.72 -2.87
N GLN A 66 -13.05 3.89 -2.12
CA GLN A 66 -11.68 3.65 -2.60
C GLN A 66 -11.45 2.18 -2.98
N GLU A 67 -11.94 1.25 -2.15
CA GLU A 67 -11.86 -0.19 -2.43
C GLU A 67 -12.58 -0.54 -3.76
N ARG A 68 -13.77 0.02 -4.00
CA ARG A 68 -14.50 -0.19 -5.26
C ARG A 68 -13.75 0.41 -6.46
N LEU A 69 -13.31 1.65 -6.35
CA LEU A 69 -12.54 2.30 -7.43
C LEU A 69 -11.25 1.55 -7.76
N SER A 70 -10.54 1.04 -6.75
CA SER A 70 -9.35 0.22 -6.96
C SER A 70 -9.69 -1.10 -7.67
N ALA A 71 -10.74 -1.80 -7.25
CA ALA A 71 -11.20 -3.04 -7.89
C ALA A 71 -11.64 -2.81 -9.35
N ASP A 72 -12.39 -1.74 -9.61
CA ASP A 72 -12.84 -1.37 -10.95
C ASP A 72 -11.65 -1.04 -11.87
N ARG A 73 -10.64 -0.33 -11.35
CA ARG A 73 -9.41 -0.01 -12.08
C ARG A 73 -8.65 -1.28 -12.46
N VAL A 74 -8.41 -2.18 -11.50
CA VAL A 74 -7.74 -3.47 -11.77
C VAL A 74 -8.52 -4.29 -12.80
N ALA A 75 -9.86 -4.34 -12.71
CA ALA A 75 -10.69 -5.03 -13.67
C ALA A 75 -10.61 -4.41 -15.08
N TYR A 76 -10.55 -3.09 -15.16
CA TYR A 76 -10.38 -2.37 -16.44
C TYR A 76 -9.02 -2.65 -17.07
N GLU A 77 -7.93 -2.53 -16.31
CA GLU A 77 -6.56 -2.80 -16.77
C GLU A 77 -6.41 -4.26 -17.24
N LYS A 78 -6.98 -5.20 -16.48
CA LYS A 78 -7.01 -6.62 -16.89
C LYS A 78 -7.76 -6.84 -18.21
N LYS A 79 -8.92 -6.19 -18.40
CA LYS A 79 -9.66 -6.28 -19.67
C LYS A 79 -8.86 -5.71 -20.83
N ALA A 80 -8.21 -4.56 -20.64
CA ALA A 80 -7.38 -3.92 -21.66
C ALA A 80 -6.21 -4.84 -22.08
N LEU A 81 -5.52 -5.46 -21.10
CA LEU A 81 -4.48 -6.46 -21.40
C LEU A 81 -5.02 -7.66 -22.17
N LEU A 82 -6.16 -8.22 -21.74
CA LEU A 82 -6.77 -9.36 -22.43
C LEU A 82 -7.15 -9.04 -23.87
N HIS A 83 -7.66 -7.83 -24.16
CA HIS A 83 -7.90 -7.40 -25.53
C HIS A 83 -6.64 -7.40 -26.39
N LYS A 84 -5.53 -6.86 -25.89
CA LYS A 84 -4.24 -6.89 -26.62
C LYS A 84 -3.76 -8.33 -26.88
N VAL A 85 -3.93 -9.23 -25.91
CA VAL A 85 -3.57 -10.65 -26.08
C VAL A 85 -4.47 -11.33 -27.12
N LEU A 86 -5.78 -11.03 -27.12
CA LEU A 86 -6.71 -11.57 -28.11
C LEU A 86 -6.34 -11.13 -29.53
N GLU A 87 -5.93 -9.87 -29.74
CA GLU A 87 -5.46 -9.40 -31.06
C GLU A 87 -4.25 -10.20 -31.58
N VAL A 88 -3.32 -10.55 -30.69
CA VAL A 88 -2.18 -11.43 -31.06
C VAL A 88 -2.68 -12.83 -31.38
N MET A 89 -3.61 -13.39 -30.60
CA MET A 89 -4.19 -14.71 -30.81
C MET A 89 -4.92 -14.77 -32.15
N ASP A 90 -5.74 -13.78 -32.52
CA ASP A 90 -6.42 -13.71 -33.82
C ASP A 90 -5.43 -13.73 -34.99
N ASN A 91 -4.27 -13.06 -34.83
CA ASN A 91 -3.21 -13.06 -35.85
C ASN A 91 -2.52 -14.43 -35.94
N VAL A 92 -2.33 -15.15 -34.83
CA VAL A 92 -1.84 -16.53 -34.83
C VAL A 92 -2.83 -17.45 -35.56
N GLU A 93 -4.12 -17.38 -35.23
CA GLU A 93 -5.17 -18.17 -35.86
C GLU A 93 -5.23 -17.92 -37.36
N ARG A 94 -5.14 -16.65 -37.79
CA ARG A 94 -5.07 -16.29 -39.21
C ARG A 94 -3.85 -16.88 -39.88
N GLY A 95 -2.68 -16.85 -39.24
CA GLY A 95 -1.45 -17.47 -39.74
C GLY A 95 -1.59 -18.99 -39.92
N LEU A 96 -2.27 -19.67 -38.99
CA LEU A 96 -2.53 -21.09 -39.05
C LEU A 96 -3.47 -21.45 -40.20
N VAL A 97 -4.50 -20.65 -40.51
CA VAL A 97 -5.41 -20.89 -41.64
C VAL A 97 -4.66 -20.90 -42.99
N TYR A 98 -3.66 -20.01 -43.12
CA TYR A 98 -2.91 -19.88 -44.40
C TYR A 98 -1.58 -20.63 -44.42
N GLN A 99 -1.20 -21.39 -43.36
CA GLN A 99 0.10 -22.05 -43.25
C GLN A 99 0.43 -22.99 -44.38
N GLU A 100 -0.57 -23.73 -44.94
CA GLU A 100 -0.37 -24.68 -46.01
C GLU A 100 -0.06 -24.02 -47.36
N THR A 101 -0.46 -22.75 -47.53
CA THR A 101 -0.22 -21.95 -48.74
C THR A 101 1.02 -21.08 -48.66
N MET A 102 1.61 -20.96 -47.49
CA MET A 102 2.80 -20.16 -47.25
C MET A 102 4.07 -20.95 -47.56
N ASP A 103 5.01 -20.30 -48.23
CA ASP A 103 6.36 -20.84 -48.31
C ASP A 103 7.11 -20.69 -46.95
N LYS A 104 8.26 -21.35 -46.84
CA LYS A 104 9.07 -21.33 -45.61
C LYS A 104 9.46 -19.91 -45.16
N GLN A 105 9.73 -19.00 -46.12
CA GLN A 105 10.14 -17.66 -45.82
C GLN A 105 8.98 -16.82 -45.31
N ALA A 106 7.80 -16.92 -45.88
CA ALA A 106 6.58 -16.28 -45.46
C ALA A 106 6.17 -16.74 -44.05
N LEU A 107 6.27 -18.06 -43.78
CA LEU A 107 5.99 -18.62 -42.46
C LEU A 107 6.96 -18.07 -41.41
N GLN A 108 8.27 -18.03 -41.70
CA GLN A 108 9.26 -17.44 -40.78
C GLN A 108 9.02 -15.96 -40.53
N HIS A 109 8.63 -15.20 -41.57
CA HIS A 109 8.29 -13.79 -41.41
C HIS A 109 7.08 -13.61 -40.52
N THR A 110 6.02 -14.39 -40.71
CA THR A 110 4.80 -14.36 -39.88
C THR A 110 5.13 -14.64 -38.41
N LEU A 111 5.92 -15.68 -38.12
CA LEU A 111 6.33 -16.02 -36.75
C LEU A 111 7.13 -14.90 -36.10
N ARG A 112 8.05 -14.26 -36.85
CA ARG A 112 8.80 -13.09 -36.29
C ARG A 112 7.88 -11.91 -36.00
N MET A 113 6.92 -11.65 -36.88
CA MET A 113 5.94 -10.58 -36.70
C MET A 113 5.06 -10.83 -35.46
N LEU A 114 4.58 -12.04 -35.26
CA LEU A 114 3.79 -12.46 -34.10
C LEU A 114 4.59 -12.32 -32.80
N LEU A 115 5.85 -12.76 -32.82
CA LEU A 115 6.76 -12.60 -31.68
C LEU A 115 7.00 -11.12 -31.37
N TRP A 116 7.18 -10.28 -32.39
CA TRP A 116 7.35 -8.84 -32.24
C TRP A 116 6.08 -8.22 -31.61
N GLN A 117 4.88 -8.54 -32.12
CA GLN A 117 3.61 -8.04 -31.56
C GLN A 117 3.45 -8.43 -30.10
N LEU A 118 3.74 -9.68 -29.74
CA LEU A 118 3.67 -10.11 -28.34
C LEU A 118 4.65 -9.34 -27.45
N ASN A 119 5.88 -9.12 -27.94
CA ASN A 119 6.86 -8.32 -27.21
C ASN A 119 6.40 -6.86 -27.02
N GLU A 120 5.73 -6.26 -28.02
CA GLU A 120 5.19 -4.90 -27.89
C GLU A 120 4.03 -4.83 -26.89
N VAL A 121 3.17 -5.83 -26.84
CA VAL A 121 2.13 -5.94 -25.80
C VAL A 121 2.77 -6.00 -24.42
N LEU A 122 3.76 -6.86 -24.23
CA LEU A 122 4.45 -7.02 -22.94
C LEU A 122 5.20 -5.74 -22.53
N ARG A 123 5.87 -5.09 -23.50
CA ARG A 123 6.56 -3.80 -23.26
C ARG A 123 5.58 -2.70 -22.86
N GLY A 124 4.41 -2.66 -23.49
CA GLY A 124 3.33 -1.73 -23.13
C GLY A 124 2.80 -1.90 -21.71
N GLU A 125 2.94 -3.10 -21.15
CA GLU A 125 2.63 -3.40 -19.73
C GLU A 125 3.83 -3.18 -18.79
N GLY A 126 4.93 -2.57 -19.29
CA GLY A 126 6.11 -2.25 -18.49
C GLY A 126 7.11 -3.41 -18.35
N LEU A 127 6.90 -4.51 -19.08
CA LEU A 127 7.82 -5.64 -19.04
C LEU A 127 9.07 -5.32 -19.87
N THR A 128 10.26 -5.47 -19.25
CA THR A 128 11.54 -5.28 -19.91
C THR A 128 12.39 -6.53 -19.80
N PRO A 129 13.08 -6.95 -20.87
CA PRO A 129 13.98 -8.10 -20.79
C PRO A 129 15.18 -7.78 -19.89
N VAL A 130 15.64 -8.78 -19.17
CA VAL A 130 16.90 -8.73 -18.42
C VAL A 130 18.06 -8.87 -19.40
N ALA A 131 19.04 -7.97 -19.33
CA ALA A 131 20.28 -8.13 -20.06
C ALA A 131 21.11 -9.22 -19.39
N SER A 132 21.42 -10.28 -20.10
CA SER A 132 22.08 -11.46 -19.52
C SER A 132 23.37 -11.82 -20.26
N LEU A 133 23.36 -11.91 -21.58
CA LEU A 133 24.47 -12.41 -22.37
C LEU A 133 25.69 -11.48 -22.27
N GLY A 134 26.85 -12.01 -21.86
CA GLY A 134 28.07 -11.28 -21.67
C GLY A 134 28.18 -10.53 -20.33
N GLU A 135 27.11 -10.50 -19.54
CA GLU A 135 27.10 -9.87 -18.22
C GLU A 135 27.63 -10.84 -17.13
N VAL A 136 28.06 -10.26 -16.02
CA VAL A 136 28.45 -11.04 -14.84
C VAL A 136 27.16 -11.62 -14.20
N PHE A 137 27.23 -12.90 -13.82
CA PHE A 137 26.14 -13.58 -13.14
C PHE A 137 25.68 -12.83 -11.89
N ASN A 138 24.38 -12.58 -11.81
CA ASN A 138 23.74 -11.92 -10.68
C ASN A 138 22.54 -12.77 -10.20
N PRO A 139 22.60 -13.35 -8.98
CA PRO A 139 21.53 -14.22 -8.47
C PRO A 139 20.15 -13.57 -8.33
N ARG A 140 20.06 -12.24 -8.36
CA ARG A 140 18.78 -11.53 -8.25
C ARG A 140 17.97 -11.56 -9.55
N ILE A 141 18.66 -11.69 -10.69
CA ILE A 141 18.05 -11.58 -12.03
C ILE A 141 18.41 -12.76 -12.94
N HIS A 142 19.35 -13.62 -12.53
CA HIS A 142 19.79 -14.77 -13.29
C HIS A 142 19.64 -16.08 -12.47
N ASP A 143 19.27 -17.16 -13.18
CA ASP A 143 19.21 -18.53 -12.69
C ASP A 143 20.24 -19.37 -13.47
N ALA A 144 21.37 -19.67 -12.85
CA ALA A 144 22.42 -20.46 -13.50
C ALA A 144 22.06 -21.94 -13.50
N ILE A 145 21.86 -22.51 -14.69
CA ILE A 145 21.50 -23.91 -14.85
C ILE A 145 22.70 -24.82 -15.11
N GLU A 146 23.79 -24.25 -15.63
CA GLU A 146 24.98 -24.99 -16.00
C GLU A 146 26.21 -24.09 -15.99
N ALA A 147 27.36 -24.65 -15.59
CA ALA A 147 28.66 -24.04 -15.76
C ALA A 147 29.40 -24.73 -16.91
N VAL A 148 29.80 -23.96 -17.91
CA VAL A 148 30.44 -24.46 -19.13
C VAL A 148 31.86 -23.85 -19.31
N GLU A 149 32.76 -24.61 -19.88
CA GLU A 149 34.09 -24.10 -20.24
C GLU A 149 33.96 -23.10 -21.39
N SER A 150 34.58 -21.94 -21.24
CA SER A 150 34.60 -20.90 -22.26
C SER A 150 35.81 -19.98 -22.11
N GLU A 151 36.08 -19.18 -23.14
CA GLU A 151 37.14 -18.16 -23.13
C GLU A 151 36.79 -16.94 -22.25
N GLN A 152 35.52 -16.85 -21.83
CA GLN A 152 35.08 -15.75 -20.99
C GLN A 152 35.54 -15.94 -19.51
N PRO A 153 35.70 -14.85 -18.76
CA PRO A 153 36.01 -14.94 -17.32
C PRO A 153 35.01 -15.80 -16.58
N GLU A 154 35.46 -16.49 -15.53
CA GLU A 154 34.58 -17.27 -14.65
C GLU A 154 33.44 -16.41 -14.11
N GLY A 155 32.21 -16.97 -14.10
CA GLY A 155 31.02 -16.28 -13.66
C GLY A 155 30.36 -15.36 -14.71
N THR A 156 30.89 -15.28 -15.95
CA THR A 156 30.25 -14.55 -17.05
C THR A 156 29.14 -15.40 -17.68
N VAL A 157 28.01 -14.78 -18.02
CA VAL A 157 26.91 -15.44 -18.72
C VAL A 157 27.31 -15.66 -20.19
N VAL A 158 27.42 -16.90 -20.60
CA VAL A 158 27.83 -17.27 -21.97
C VAL A 158 26.68 -17.63 -22.87
N GLU A 159 25.56 -18.08 -22.31
CA GLU A 159 24.34 -18.43 -23.06
C GLU A 159 23.09 -18.09 -22.25
N GLU A 160 22.10 -17.48 -22.91
CA GLU A 160 20.78 -17.28 -22.36
C GLU A 160 19.83 -18.36 -22.91
N VAL A 161 19.50 -19.35 -22.07
CA VAL A 161 18.61 -20.46 -22.45
C VAL A 161 17.14 -20.03 -22.44
N LEU A 162 16.78 -19.17 -21.47
CA LEU A 162 15.43 -18.61 -21.34
C LEU A 162 15.54 -17.16 -20.89
N LYS A 163 14.88 -16.27 -21.63
CA LYS A 163 14.90 -14.82 -21.30
C LYS A 163 14.28 -14.53 -19.95
N GLY A 164 14.96 -13.72 -19.18
CA GLY A 164 14.43 -13.11 -17.96
C GLY A 164 13.62 -11.84 -18.28
N TYR A 165 12.70 -11.49 -17.40
CA TYR A 165 11.89 -10.29 -17.51
C TYR A 165 11.70 -9.62 -16.17
N LYS A 166 11.61 -8.28 -16.18
CA LYS A 166 11.32 -7.45 -15.01
C LYS A 166 10.24 -6.42 -15.31
N ILE A 167 9.53 -5.98 -14.27
CA ILE A 167 8.59 -4.87 -14.31
C ILE A 167 9.14 -3.80 -13.36
N GLY A 168 9.54 -2.64 -13.90
CA GLY A 168 10.28 -1.66 -13.12
C GLY A 168 11.55 -2.27 -12.53
N ASP A 169 11.68 -2.25 -11.20
CA ASP A 169 12.82 -2.83 -10.48
C ASP A 169 12.57 -4.26 -9.97
N GLU A 170 11.35 -4.78 -10.13
CA GLU A 170 10.98 -6.12 -9.67
C GLU A 170 11.23 -7.17 -10.75
N THR A 171 11.95 -8.24 -10.42
CA THR A 171 12.19 -9.38 -11.31
C THR A 171 10.95 -10.28 -11.33
N LEU A 172 10.23 -10.29 -12.44
CA LEU A 172 9.09 -11.18 -12.64
C LEU A 172 9.53 -12.63 -12.86
N ARG A 173 10.60 -12.81 -13.63
CA ARG A 173 11.21 -14.10 -13.91
C ARG A 173 12.70 -13.90 -14.18
N PRO A 174 13.61 -14.61 -13.47
CA PRO A 174 15.03 -14.55 -13.78
C PRO A 174 15.33 -15.16 -15.16
N ALA A 175 16.40 -14.69 -15.80
CA ALA A 175 16.91 -15.33 -17.00
C ALA A 175 17.61 -16.64 -16.64
N ARG A 176 17.27 -17.74 -17.34
CA ARG A 176 17.98 -19.01 -17.17
C ARG A 176 19.21 -19.01 -18.09
N VAL A 177 20.37 -19.12 -17.47
CA VAL A 177 21.64 -18.89 -18.13
C VAL A 177 22.63 -20.01 -17.91
N LYS A 178 23.58 -20.16 -18.85
CA LYS A 178 24.83 -20.86 -18.61
C LYS A 178 25.94 -19.87 -18.32
N VAL A 179 26.76 -20.20 -17.35
CA VAL A 179 27.87 -19.36 -16.91
C VAL A 179 29.21 -19.97 -17.25
N SER A 180 30.21 -19.15 -17.51
CA SER A 180 31.57 -19.59 -17.73
C SER A 180 32.17 -20.16 -16.44
N SER A 181 32.80 -21.34 -16.52
CA SER A 181 33.68 -21.88 -15.50
C SER A 181 35.16 -21.44 -15.69
N GLY A 182 35.40 -20.54 -16.63
CA GLY A 182 36.73 -20.17 -17.05
C GLY A 182 37.36 -21.21 -17.99
N ASN A 183 38.52 -20.88 -18.53
CA ASN A 183 39.30 -21.81 -19.33
C ASN A 183 40.17 -22.68 -18.41
N LYS A 184 39.86 -23.96 -18.28
CA LYS A 184 40.65 -24.95 -17.50
C LYS A 184 41.89 -25.44 -18.24
N GLY A 185 42.23 -24.83 -19.37
CA GLY A 185 43.36 -25.23 -20.20
C GLY A 185 44.60 -24.39 -19.98
N GLN A 186 45.21 -24.41 -18.78
CA GLN A 186 46.66 -24.23 -18.56
C GLN A 186 47.10 -24.97 -17.32
#